data_4f0b9897beb38f028dfa7536620323ae
#
_entry.id   4f0b9897beb38f028dfa7536620323ae
#
_cell.length_a   1.000
_cell.length_b   1.000
_cell.length_c   1.000
_cell.angle_alpha   90.00
_cell.angle_beta   90.00
_cell.angle_gamma   90.00
#
_symmetry.space_group_name_H-M   'P 1'
#
loop_
_entity.id
_entity.type
_entity.pdbx_description
1 polymer ?
#
loop_
_entity_poly.entity_id
_entity_poly.type
_entity_poly.pdbx_seq_one_letter_code
_entity_poly.pdbx_strand_id
1 'polypeptide(L)'
;VEELKGKVLSGQIQPGDELPSENVLAAQYHVSRQTVRKAIAILENEGYVYAEHGRGTFCTELVRHRHESGNIAVVTTYLSDYIFPEVIRGIDDVLTREGYSIILKNTRNSRTQEIRCLQELLQKDIDGIIIEPSKSQIYCRHTGLFEQLKQFQIPYVFIQGCYEQMKDSPQVLMDDCAGGFLLTKHLIEQGHRQIAGVFKADDMQGQNRHKGYARALAEAGIAYDPDKVVWFYTEDRALHPYEKLGQMVADGVLMDGVVCYNDQIAFEVIRALQH
;
A
#
# COMPACT_ATOMS: atom_id res chain seq x y z
N VAL A 1 13.34 -29.13 -5.96
CA VAL A 1 12.52 -28.18 -5.19
C VAL A 1 11.30 -27.82 -6.01
N GLU A 2 11.44 -27.21 -7.17
CA GLU A 2 10.35 -26.69 -8.01
C GLU A 2 9.28 -27.73 -8.35
N GLU A 3 9.67 -28.97 -8.65
CA GLU A 3 8.72 -30.02 -8.99
C GLU A 3 7.87 -30.46 -7.80
N LEU A 4 8.46 -30.62 -6.59
CA LEU A 4 7.71 -30.89 -5.37
C LEU A 4 6.81 -29.72 -5.00
N LYS A 5 7.33 -28.51 -5.13
CA LYS A 5 6.57 -27.28 -4.95
C LYS A 5 5.38 -27.22 -5.91
N GLY A 6 5.59 -27.56 -7.18
CA GLY A 6 4.53 -27.65 -8.18
C GLY A 6 3.44 -28.67 -7.82
N LYS A 7 3.80 -29.84 -7.27
CA LYS A 7 2.83 -30.84 -6.82
C LYS A 7 1.99 -30.39 -5.62
N VAL A 8 2.62 -29.68 -4.69
CA VAL A 8 1.94 -29.07 -3.54
C VAL A 8 0.99 -27.96 -4.04
N LEU A 9 1.45 -27.07 -4.91
CA LEU A 9 0.66 -25.95 -5.42
C LEU A 9 -0.47 -26.39 -6.38
N SER A 10 -0.28 -27.47 -7.15
CA SER A 10 -1.31 -28.01 -8.05
C SER A 10 -2.36 -28.89 -7.36
N GLY A 11 -2.19 -29.14 -6.05
CA GLY A 11 -3.09 -29.99 -5.31
C GLY A 11 -2.90 -31.51 -5.54
N GLN A 12 -1.84 -31.91 -6.17
CA GLN A 12 -1.47 -33.35 -6.22
C GLN A 12 -1.05 -33.87 -4.84
N ILE A 13 -0.57 -32.99 -3.96
CA ILE A 13 -0.33 -33.24 -2.54
C ILE A 13 -1.27 -32.30 -1.79
N GLN A 14 -2.25 -32.85 -1.06
CA GLN A 14 -3.26 -32.07 -0.36
C GLN A 14 -2.71 -31.49 0.95
N PRO A 15 -3.24 -30.38 1.45
CA PRO A 15 -2.96 -29.91 2.81
C PRO A 15 -3.20 -31.01 3.84
N GLY A 16 -2.21 -31.23 4.72
CA GLY A 16 -2.25 -32.30 5.71
C GLY A 16 -1.76 -33.67 5.20
N ASP A 17 -1.54 -33.86 3.89
CA ASP A 17 -0.97 -35.08 3.37
C ASP A 17 0.50 -35.24 3.79
N GLU A 18 0.88 -36.48 4.09
CA GLU A 18 2.27 -36.83 4.33
C GLU A 18 3.05 -36.90 3.02
N LEU A 19 4.19 -36.20 2.94
CA LEU A 19 5.11 -36.32 1.82
C LEU A 19 5.73 -37.74 1.78
N PRO A 20 5.98 -38.29 0.58
CA PRO A 20 6.73 -39.54 0.48
C PRO A 20 8.09 -39.41 1.20
N SER A 21 8.53 -40.49 1.85
CA SER A 21 9.79 -40.51 2.61
C SER A 21 10.99 -40.06 1.76
N GLU A 22 12.05 -39.55 2.41
CA GLU A 22 13.29 -39.15 1.75
C GLU A 22 13.84 -40.27 0.80
N ASN A 23 13.68 -41.54 1.17
CA ASN A 23 14.12 -42.67 0.36
C ASN A 23 13.27 -42.81 -0.91
N VAL A 24 11.98 -42.69 -0.79
CA VAL A 24 11.03 -42.75 -1.92
C VAL A 24 11.28 -41.61 -2.87
N LEU A 25 11.41 -40.40 -2.37
CA LEU A 25 11.70 -39.21 -3.17
C LEU A 25 13.08 -39.30 -3.85
N ALA A 26 14.11 -39.82 -3.16
CA ALA A 26 15.44 -40.00 -3.72
C ALA A 26 15.42 -41.00 -4.88
N ALA A 27 14.66 -42.09 -4.75
CA ALA A 27 14.48 -43.07 -5.83
C ALA A 27 13.65 -42.50 -7.00
N GLN A 28 12.56 -41.79 -6.70
CA GLN A 28 11.65 -41.22 -7.71
C GLN A 28 12.35 -40.15 -8.57
N TYR A 29 13.19 -39.31 -7.95
CA TYR A 29 13.87 -38.21 -8.63
C TYR A 29 15.31 -38.54 -9.05
N HIS A 30 15.78 -39.77 -8.83
CA HIS A 30 17.15 -40.20 -9.14
C HIS A 30 18.24 -39.30 -8.54
N VAL A 31 18.05 -38.87 -7.31
CA VAL A 31 18.98 -37.98 -6.57
C VAL A 31 19.39 -38.59 -5.23
N SER A 32 20.41 -38.00 -4.60
CA SER A 32 20.84 -38.45 -3.26
C SER A 32 19.80 -38.05 -2.17
N ARG A 33 19.74 -38.85 -1.10
CA ARG A 33 18.93 -38.49 0.09
C ARG A 33 19.27 -37.12 0.63
N GLN A 34 20.56 -36.76 0.60
CA GLN A 34 21.01 -35.45 1.07
C GLN A 34 20.43 -34.32 0.21
N THR A 35 20.29 -34.52 -1.12
CA THR A 35 19.65 -33.57 -2.04
C THR A 35 18.17 -33.42 -1.71
N VAL A 36 17.47 -34.54 -1.45
CA VAL A 36 16.06 -34.52 -1.04
C VAL A 36 15.89 -33.76 0.29
N ARG A 37 16.74 -34.05 1.29
CA ARG A 37 16.69 -33.37 2.60
C ARG A 37 16.88 -31.87 2.47
N LYS A 38 17.82 -31.42 1.62
CA LYS A 38 17.98 -29.98 1.33
C LYS A 38 16.73 -29.39 0.66
N ALA A 39 16.12 -30.12 -0.26
CA ALA A 39 14.89 -29.68 -0.94
C ALA A 39 13.71 -29.55 0.06
N ILE A 40 13.55 -30.55 0.95
CA ILE A 40 12.52 -30.50 2.01
C ILE A 40 12.77 -29.31 2.95
N ALA A 41 14.02 -29.09 3.39
CA ALA A 41 14.36 -27.96 4.26
C ALA A 41 14.06 -26.61 3.60
N ILE A 42 14.26 -26.48 2.29
CA ILE A 42 13.85 -25.26 1.55
C ILE A 42 12.33 -25.11 1.57
N LEU A 43 11.58 -26.18 1.26
CA LEU A 43 10.11 -26.16 1.27
C LEU A 43 9.55 -25.89 2.68
N GLU A 44 10.22 -26.37 3.73
CA GLU A 44 9.86 -26.11 5.12
C GLU A 44 10.12 -24.62 5.49
N ASN A 45 11.28 -24.08 5.11
CA ASN A 45 11.58 -22.66 5.28
C ASN A 45 10.65 -21.73 4.48
N GLU A 46 10.18 -22.19 3.33
CA GLU A 46 9.20 -21.49 2.50
C GLU A 46 7.74 -21.71 2.97
N GLY A 47 7.53 -22.55 4.01
CA GLY A 47 6.23 -22.79 4.62
C GLY A 47 5.30 -23.74 3.85
N TYR A 48 5.78 -24.45 2.83
CA TYR A 48 4.97 -25.42 2.06
C TYR A 48 4.77 -26.75 2.79
N VAL A 49 5.71 -27.13 3.65
CA VAL A 49 5.67 -28.33 4.44
C VAL A 49 6.14 -28.07 5.86
N TYR A 50 5.80 -28.98 6.77
CA TYR A 50 6.31 -28.98 8.13
C TYR A 50 6.69 -30.40 8.56
N ALA A 51 7.74 -30.53 9.37
CA ALA A 51 8.16 -31.81 9.91
C ALA A 51 7.53 -32.07 11.29
N GLU A 52 6.91 -33.24 11.47
CA GLU A 52 6.51 -33.76 12.78
C GLU A 52 7.50 -34.83 13.23
N HIS A 53 8.13 -34.59 14.37
CA HIS A 53 9.14 -35.50 14.87
C HIS A 53 8.60 -36.93 15.06
N GLY A 54 9.21 -37.90 14.38
CA GLY A 54 8.81 -39.32 14.43
C GLY A 54 7.57 -39.69 13.60
N ARG A 55 6.94 -38.74 12.92
CA ARG A 55 5.74 -39.01 12.09
C ARG A 55 5.98 -38.81 10.60
N GLY A 56 6.77 -37.81 10.21
CA GLY A 56 7.04 -37.54 8.80
C GLY A 56 7.07 -36.04 8.49
N THR A 57 7.05 -35.73 7.20
CA THR A 57 6.92 -34.37 6.67
C THR A 57 5.55 -34.25 6.02
N PHE A 58 4.80 -33.24 6.40
CA PHE A 58 3.41 -33.03 5.98
C PHE A 58 3.28 -31.76 5.19
N CYS A 59 2.38 -31.74 4.23
CA CYS A 59 1.98 -30.55 3.51
C CYS A 59 1.27 -29.59 4.47
N THR A 60 1.68 -28.33 4.49
CA THR A 60 1.07 -27.31 5.38
C THR A 60 -0.39 -27.07 4.97
N GLU A 61 -1.29 -26.97 5.95
CA GLU A 61 -2.70 -26.58 5.72
C GLU A 61 -2.83 -25.18 5.10
N LEU A 62 -1.77 -24.38 5.18
CA LEU A 62 -1.68 -23.05 4.61
C LEU A 62 -1.40 -23.03 3.10
N VAL A 63 -1.07 -24.17 2.47
CA VAL A 63 -0.94 -24.25 1.00
C VAL A 63 -2.35 -24.29 0.41
N ARG A 64 -2.85 -23.10 0.10
CA ARG A 64 -4.09 -22.99 -0.65
C ARG A 64 -3.85 -23.46 -2.07
N HIS A 65 -4.61 -24.47 -2.49
CA HIS A 65 -4.77 -24.73 -3.91
C HIS A 65 -5.34 -23.45 -4.53
N ARG A 66 -4.64 -22.95 -5.51
CA ARG A 66 -5.11 -21.82 -6.30
C ARG A 66 -6.27 -22.27 -7.17
N HIS A 67 -7.44 -22.46 -6.56
CA HIS A 67 -8.67 -22.35 -7.33
C HIS A 67 -8.79 -20.85 -7.65
N GLU A 68 -8.97 -20.53 -8.92
CA GLU A 68 -9.38 -19.19 -9.31
C GLU A 68 -10.68 -18.89 -8.55
N SER A 69 -10.57 -18.13 -7.50
CA SER A 69 -11.73 -17.79 -6.64
C SER A 69 -12.64 -16.79 -7.33
N GLY A 70 -12.12 -16.13 -8.38
CA GLY A 70 -12.79 -15.02 -9.04
C GLY A 70 -12.92 -13.78 -8.13
N ASN A 71 -12.14 -13.68 -7.05
CA ASN A 71 -12.23 -12.58 -6.10
C ASN A 71 -10.92 -11.78 -6.04
N ILE A 72 -11.01 -10.48 -6.22
CA ILE A 72 -9.91 -9.53 -5.98
C ILE A 72 -10.26 -8.68 -4.75
N ALA A 73 -9.36 -8.60 -3.79
CA ALA A 73 -9.54 -7.71 -2.66
C ALA A 73 -9.09 -6.29 -3.03
N VAL A 74 -9.91 -5.30 -2.72
CA VAL A 74 -9.60 -3.88 -2.87
C VAL A 74 -9.59 -3.26 -1.49
N VAL A 75 -8.40 -2.86 -1.03
CA VAL A 75 -8.16 -2.29 0.31
C VAL A 75 -7.84 -0.82 0.12
N THR A 76 -8.73 0.07 0.60
CA THR A 76 -8.58 1.52 0.48
C THR A 76 -8.55 2.20 1.83
N THR A 77 -7.99 3.39 1.88
CA THR A 77 -7.98 4.20 3.11
C THR A 77 -9.33 4.82 3.38
N TYR A 78 -10.11 5.14 2.34
CA TYR A 78 -11.47 5.66 2.43
C TYR A 78 -12.35 5.04 1.35
N LEU A 79 -13.69 5.04 1.54
CA LEU A 79 -14.64 4.52 0.56
C LEU A 79 -15.48 5.60 -0.12
N SER A 80 -15.94 6.55 0.66
CA SER A 80 -16.90 7.58 0.24
C SER A 80 -16.29 8.96 0.09
N ASP A 81 -15.02 9.13 0.48
CA ASP A 81 -14.38 10.42 0.45
C ASP A 81 -13.78 10.71 -0.93
N TYR A 82 -14.11 11.89 -1.49
CA TYR A 82 -13.41 12.57 -2.56
C TYR A 82 -13.26 11.74 -3.85
N ILE A 83 -12.06 11.25 -4.18
CA ILE A 83 -11.80 10.51 -5.43
C ILE A 83 -12.11 9.02 -5.34
N PHE A 84 -12.24 8.44 -4.14
CA PHE A 84 -12.31 6.99 -3.95
C PHE A 84 -13.50 6.33 -4.65
N PRO A 85 -14.72 6.92 -4.67
CA PRO A 85 -15.84 6.33 -5.41
C PRO A 85 -15.49 6.12 -6.89
N GLU A 86 -14.82 7.08 -7.53
CA GLU A 86 -14.42 7.00 -8.94
C GLU A 86 -13.31 5.97 -9.16
N VAL A 87 -12.32 5.92 -8.27
CA VAL A 87 -11.24 4.92 -8.31
C VAL A 87 -11.82 3.51 -8.15
N ILE A 88 -12.71 3.31 -7.17
CA ILE A 88 -13.36 2.00 -6.94
C ILE A 88 -14.21 1.62 -8.16
N ARG A 89 -14.97 2.56 -8.73
CA ARG A 89 -15.76 2.33 -9.94
C ARG A 89 -14.87 1.90 -11.11
N GLY A 90 -13.74 2.60 -11.35
CA GLY A 90 -12.81 2.24 -12.41
C GLY A 90 -12.20 0.84 -12.22
N ILE A 91 -11.91 0.45 -10.98
CA ILE A 91 -11.46 -0.90 -10.65
C ILE A 91 -12.58 -1.92 -10.92
N ASP A 92 -13.80 -1.65 -10.46
CA ASP A 92 -14.96 -2.53 -10.61
C ASP A 92 -15.31 -2.76 -12.09
N ASP A 93 -15.32 -1.70 -12.91
CA ASP A 93 -15.59 -1.78 -14.34
C ASP A 93 -14.64 -2.74 -15.06
N VAL A 94 -13.36 -2.75 -14.66
CA VAL A 94 -12.35 -3.65 -15.25
C VAL A 94 -12.52 -5.06 -14.71
N LEU A 95 -12.59 -5.23 -13.40
CA LEU A 95 -12.65 -6.55 -12.75
C LEU A 95 -13.91 -7.31 -13.13
N THR A 96 -15.07 -6.64 -13.16
CA THR A 96 -16.34 -7.26 -13.57
C THR A 96 -16.29 -7.74 -15.03
N ARG A 97 -15.70 -6.97 -15.94
CA ARG A 97 -15.54 -7.36 -17.34
C ARG A 97 -14.64 -8.58 -17.50
N GLU A 98 -13.61 -8.72 -16.65
CA GLU A 98 -12.70 -9.85 -16.63
C GLU A 98 -13.23 -11.04 -15.78
N GLY A 99 -14.45 -10.97 -15.26
CA GLY A 99 -15.12 -12.04 -14.53
C GLY A 99 -14.75 -12.12 -13.03
N TYR A 100 -14.13 -11.08 -12.48
CA TYR A 100 -13.79 -11.01 -11.05
C TYR A 100 -14.84 -10.26 -10.24
N SER A 101 -14.99 -10.67 -8.99
CA SER A 101 -15.76 -9.96 -7.97
C SER A 101 -14.83 -9.17 -7.03
N ILE A 102 -15.31 -8.07 -6.46
CA ILE A 102 -14.55 -7.26 -5.51
C ILE A 102 -14.88 -7.63 -4.07
N ILE A 103 -13.84 -7.83 -3.25
CA ILE A 103 -13.93 -7.83 -1.79
C ILE A 103 -13.40 -6.48 -1.29
N LEU A 104 -14.29 -5.57 -0.95
CA LEU A 104 -13.92 -4.22 -0.54
C LEU A 104 -13.61 -4.14 0.95
N LYS A 105 -12.48 -3.55 1.32
CA LYS A 105 -12.01 -3.31 2.69
C LYS A 105 -11.63 -1.85 2.90
N ASN A 106 -11.99 -1.30 4.06
CA ASN A 106 -11.67 0.08 4.43
C ASN A 106 -10.76 0.11 5.66
N THR A 107 -9.57 0.70 5.52
CA THR A 107 -8.62 0.85 6.63
C THR A 107 -8.82 2.14 7.42
N ARG A 108 -9.57 3.12 6.90
CA ARG A 108 -9.69 4.49 7.46
C ARG A 108 -8.32 5.13 7.73
N ASN A 109 -7.37 4.83 6.87
CA ASN A 109 -5.95 5.21 6.99
C ASN A 109 -5.32 4.81 8.34
N SER A 110 -5.80 3.71 8.93
CA SER A 110 -5.30 3.14 10.18
C SER A 110 -4.48 1.90 9.93
N ARG A 111 -3.22 1.88 10.37
CA ARG A 111 -2.32 0.72 10.25
C ARG A 111 -2.84 -0.50 10.99
N THR A 112 -3.46 -0.31 12.13
CA THR A 112 -4.07 -1.41 12.88
C THR A 112 -5.22 -2.04 12.08
N GLN A 113 -6.01 -1.25 11.39
CA GLN A 113 -7.07 -1.77 10.52
C GLN A 113 -6.48 -2.43 9.27
N GLU A 114 -5.43 -1.88 8.68
CA GLU A 114 -4.75 -2.50 7.54
C GLU A 114 -4.22 -3.88 7.90
N ILE A 115 -3.53 -4.02 9.05
CA ILE A 115 -3.06 -5.31 9.57
C ILE A 115 -4.22 -6.30 9.69
N ARG A 116 -5.34 -5.90 10.30
CA ARG A 116 -6.54 -6.75 10.43
C ARG A 116 -7.11 -7.15 9.06
N CYS A 117 -7.22 -6.19 8.15
CA CYS A 117 -7.71 -6.46 6.79
C CYS A 117 -6.82 -7.48 6.07
N LEU A 118 -5.49 -7.33 6.13
CA LEU A 118 -4.55 -8.27 5.52
C LEU A 118 -4.62 -9.65 6.16
N GLN A 119 -4.69 -9.74 7.51
CA GLN A 119 -4.84 -11.01 8.22
C GLN A 119 -6.14 -11.73 7.87
N GLU A 120 -7.27 -11.01 7.75
CA GLU A 120 -8.54 -11.57 7.32
C GLU A 120 -8.49 -12.03 5.85
N LEU A 121 -7.82 -11.28 4.98
CA LEU A 121 -7.68 -11.61 3.57
C LEU A 121 -6.78 -12.84 3.34
N LEU A 122 -5.75 -13.01 4.16
CA LEU A 122 -4.93 -14.21 4.16
C LEU A 122 -5.72 -15.48 4.51
N GLN A 123 -6.89 -15.38 5.12
CA GLN A 123 -7.80 -16.49 5.44
C GLN A 123 -8.92 -16.69 4.40
N LYS A 124 -8.98 -15.83 3.36
CA LYS A 124 -10.01 -15.87 2.32
C LYS A 124 -9.44 -16.40 0.99
N ASP A 125 -10.31 -16.98 0.18
CA ASP A 125 -9.96 -17.34 -1.19
C ASP A 125 -10.05 -16.07 -2.05
N ILE A 126 -8.87 -15.52 -2.39
CA ILE A 126 -8.70 -14.35 -3.23
C ILE A 126 -7.56 -14.59 -4.22
N ASP A 127 -7.66 -14.01 -5.41
CA ASP A 127 -6.69 -14.16 -6.49
C ASP A 127 -5.67 -13.03 -6.51
N GLY A 128 -5.94 -11.94 -5.82
CA GLY A 128 -5.03 -10.81 -5.72
C GLY A 128 -5.55 -9.69 -4.84
N ILE A 129 -4.69 -8.70 -4.58
CA ILE A 129 -5.00 -7.53 -3.76
C ILE A 129 -4.59 -6.25 -4.49
N ILE A 130 -5.52 -5.29 -4.57
CA ILE A 130 -5.24 -3.90 -4.89
C ILE A 130 -5.28 -3.14 -3.57
N ILE A 131 -4.18 -2.50 -3.17
CA ILE A 131 -4.07 -1.89 -1.84
C ILE A 131 -3.53 -0.46 -1.88
N GLU A 132 -4.26 0.44 -1.24
CA GLU A 132 -3.73 1.74 -0.84
C GLU A 132 -3.17 1.62 0.58
N PRO A 133 -1.84 1.82 0.76
CA PRO A 133 -1.19 1.62 2.05
C PRO A 133 -1.55 2.73 3.04
N SER A 134 -1.91 2.34 4.27
CA SER A 134 -2.23 3.29 5.33
C SER A 134 -0.98 3.98 5.85
N LYS A 135 -1.01 5.33 5.92
CA LYS A 135 0.11 6.14 6.41
C LYS A 135 1.44 5.75 5.75
N SER A 136 1.45 5.79 4.43
CA SER A 136 2.52 5.24 3.58
C SER A 136 3.90 5.87 3.82
N GLN A 137 3.97 7.09 4.37
CA GLN A 137 5.22 7.76 4.71
C GLN A 137 5.86 7.22 6.00
N ILE A 138 5.10 6.56 6.87
CA ILE A 138 5.62 6.04 8.13
C ILE A 138 6.17 4.62 7.90
N TYR A 139 7.28 4.25 8.54
CA TYR A 139 7.91 2.94 8.43
C TYR A 139 6.92 1.78 8.62
N CYS A 140 6.82 0.87 7.65
CA CYS A 140 5.93 -0.28 7.70
C CYS A 140 6.48 -1.37 8.65
N ARG A 141 5.75 -1.67 9.73
CA ARG A 141 6.15 -2.70 10.72
C ARG A 141 5.56 -4.08 10.44
N HIS A 142 4.64 -4.19 9.48
CA HIS A 142 3.94 -5.43 9.15
C HIS A 142 4.31 -5.97 7.76
N THR A 143 5.54 -5.74 7.32
CA THR A 143 6.07 -6.28 6.06
C THR A 143 5.95 -7.81 5.99
N GLY A 144 5.99 -8.51 7.14
CA GLY A 144 5.79 -9.95 7.20
C GLY A 144 4.44 -10.44 6.66
N LEU A 145 3.38 -9.60 6.69
CA LEU A 145 2.10 -9.96 6.05
C LEU A 145 2.20 -9.93 4.53
N PHE A 146 2.95 -9.00 3.96
CA PHE A 146 3.21 -8.96 2.51
C PHE A 146 4.12 -10.11 2.06
N GLU A 147 5.06 -10.53 2.92
CA GLU A 147 5.85 -11.75 2.65
C GLU A 147 4.98 -13.01 2.68
N GLN A 148 4.00 -13.10 3.59
CA GLN A 148 3.01 -14.18 3.59
C GLN A 148 2.16 -14.17 2.33
N LEU A 149 1.72 -13.00 1.83
CA LEU A 149 1.02 -12.90 0.54
C LEU A 149 1.86 -13.49 -0.60
N LYS A 150 3.16 -13.18 -0.64
CA LYS A 150 4.08 -13.76 -1.63
C LYS A 150 4.22 -15.27 -1.46
N GLN A 151 4.36 -15.77 -0.22
CA GLN A 151 4.42 -17.21 0.07
C GLN A 151 3.17 -17.94 -0.40
N PHE A 152 1.99 -17.35 -0.18
CA PHE A 152 0.71 -17.89 -0.66
C PHE A 152 0.43 -17.59 -2.14
N GLN A 153 1.39 -17.00 -2.85
CA GLN A 153 1.26 -16.61 -4.26
C GLN A 153 0.05 -15.70 -4.52
N ILE A 154 -0.33 -14.88 -3.56
CA ILE A 154 -1.34 -13.85 -3.73
C ILE A 154 -0.64 -12.58 -4.23
N PRO A 155 -0.76 -12.23 -5.51
CA PRO A 155 -0.17 -11.00 -6.04
C PRO A 155 -0.85 -9.78 -5.42
N TYR A 156 -0.07 -8.72 -5.26
CA TYR A 156 -0.63 -7.44 -4.84
C TYR A 156 -0.04 -6.28 -5.63
N VAL A 157 -0.80 -5.22 -5.76
CA VAL A 157 -0.38 -3.96 -6.37
C VAL A 157 -0.74 -2.81 -5.45
N PHE A 158 0.21 -1.91 -5.25
CA PHE A 158 -0.05 -0.66 -4.55
C PHE A 158 -0.71 0.36 -5.45
N ILE A 159 -1.65 1.13 -4.90
CA ILE A 159 -2.25 2.30 -5.56
C ILE A 159 -2.09 3.53 -4.69
N GLN A 160 -2.00 4.72 -5.30
CA GLN A 160 -1.92 6.03 -4.64
C GLN A 160 -0.67 6.27 -3.78
N GLY A 161 0.01 5.24 -3.33
CA GLY A 161 1.21 5.30 -2.52
C GLY A 161 1.83 3.92 -2.35
N CYS A 162 3.04 3.85 -1.85
CA CYS A 162 3.70 2.61 -1.43
C CYS A 162 4.53 2.87 -0.17
N TYR A 163 4.89 1.81 0.54
CA TYR A 163 5.86 1.92 1.62
C TYR A 163 7.28 1.97 1.05
N GLU A 164 8.15 2.80 1.61
CA GLU A 164 9.54 2.92 1.15
C GLU A 164 10.29 1.58 1.12
N GLN A 165 10.01 0.69 2.10
CA GLN A 165 10.60 -0.64 2.14
C GLN A 165 10.14 -1.57 1.00
N MET A 166 9.07 -1.19 0.28
CA MET A 166 8.44 -1.98 -0.77
C MET A 166 8.31 -1.21 -2.09
N LYS A 167 9.17 -0.21 -2.30
CA LYS A 167 9.16 0.66 -3.50
C LYS A 167 9.34 -0.10 -4.82
N ASP A 168 9.95 -1.28 -4.78
CA ASP A 168 10.15 -2.14 -5.95
C ASP A 168 8.95 -3.08 -6.22
N SER A 169 7.91 -3.04 -5.38
CA SER A 169 6.67 -3.79 -5.60
C SER A 169 5.84 -3.17 -6.73
N PRO A 170 4.98 -3.95 -7.41
CA PRO A 170 4.04 -3.43 -8.40
C PRO A 170 3.21 -2.28 -7.82
N GLN A 171 3.12 -1.17 -8.55
CA GLN A 171 2.44 0.03 -8.06
C GLN A 171 1.90 0.90 -9.20
N VAL A 172 0.78 1.56 -8.96
CA VAL A 172 0.18 2.57 -9.83
C VAL A 172 0.04 3.86 -9.03
N LEU A 173 0.87 4.83 -9.34
CA LEU A 173 0.98 6.09 -8.61
C LEU A 173 0.71 7.28 -9.51
N MET A 174 0.24 8.37 -8.92
CA MET A 174 0.25 9.68 -9.56
C MET A 174 1.62 10.34 -9.39
N ASP A 175 1.99 11.21 -10.31
CA ASP A 175 3.16 12.07 -10.12
C ASP A 175 2.80 13.27 -9.21
N ASP A 176 2.71 13.00 -7.92
CA ASP A 176 2.38 13.99 -6.90
C ASP A 176 3.41 15.11 -6.82
N CYS A 177 4.67 14.82 -7.15
CA CYS A 177 5.70 15.84 -7.19
C CYS A 177 5.49 16.81 -8.35
N ALA A 178 5.16 16.30 -9.54
CA ALA A 178 4.79 17.14 -10.66
C ALA A 178 3.50 17.93 -10.36
N GLY A 179 2.51 17.32 -9.71
CA GLY A 179 1.27 18.00 -9.30
C GLY A 179 1.53 19.19 -8.38
N GLY A 180 2.29 18.99 -7.30
CA GLY A 180 2.67 20.06 -6.38
C GLY A 180 3.50 21.16 -7.05
N PHE A 181 4.40 20.76 -7.95
CA PHE A 181 5.20 21.69 -8.74
C PHE A 181 4.34 22.56 -9.66
N LEU A 182 3.44 21.97 -10.44
CA LEU A 182 2.60 22.68 -11.42
C LEU A 182 1.65 23.66 -10.73
N LEU A 183 1.01 23.28 -9.62
CA LEU A 183 0.14 24.19 -8.86
C LEU A 183 0.91 25.39 -8.30
N THR A 184 2.08 25.15 -7.73
CA THR A 184 2.91 26.22 -7.19
C THR A 184 3.42 27.14 -8.29
N LYS A 185 3.89 26.55 -9.39
CA LYS A 185 4.34 27.31 -10.56
C LYS A 185 3.21 28.18 -11.14
N HIS A 186 1.99 27.65 -11.20
CA HIS A 186 0.83 28.41 -11.63
C HIS A 186 0.61 29.68 -10.77
N LEU A 187 0.64 29.56 -9.44
CA LEU A 187 0.55 30.73 -8.54
C LEU A 187 1.67 31.74 -8.81
N ILE A 188 2.90 31.26 -8.98
CA ILE A 188 4.06 32.11 -9.29
C ILE A 188 3.87 32.86 -10.61
N GLU A 189 3.37 32.21 -11.65
CA GLU A 189 3.08 32.80 -12.95
C GLU A 189 1.95 33.85 -12.89
N GLN A 190 1.01 33.68 -11.94
CA GLN A 190 -0.02 34.70 -11.65
C GLN A 190 0.50 35.88 -10.80
N GLY A 191 1.78 35.87 -10.44
CA GLY A 191 2.43 36.97 -9.73
C GLY A 191 2.55 36.80 -8.21
N HIS A 192 2.05 35.69 -7.65
CA HIS A 192 2.19 35.41 -6.21
C HIS A 192 3.64 35.15 -5.82
N ARG A 193 4.03 35.65 -4.64
CA ARG A 193 5.40 35.51 -4.12
C ARG A 193 5.43 35.08 -2.65
N GLN A 194 4.35 35.23 -1.93
CA GLN A 194 4.23 34.87 -0.52
C GLN A 194 3.32 33.63 -0.40
N ILE A 195 3.80 32.50 -0.94
CA ILE A 195 2.99 31.30 -1.12
C ILE A 195 3.16 30.39 0.10
N ALA A 196 2.06 30.13 0.80
CA ALA A 196 2.00 29.15 1.87
C ALA A 196 1.68 27.74 1.32
N GLY A 197 1.94 26.71 2.13
CA GLY A 197 1.66 25.34 1.77
C GLY A 197 0.96 24.57 2.90
N VAL A 198 -0.01 23.71 2.57
CA VAL A 198 -0.71 22.84 3.53
C VAL A 198 -0.64 21.42 3.05
N PHE A 199 0.14 20.57 3.74
CA PHE A 199 0.45 19.23 3.27
C PHE A 199 0.21 18.17 4.35
N LYS A 200 -0.08 16.95 3.90
CA LYS A 200 -0.27 15.81 4.77
C LYS A 200 1.07 15.12 5.07
N ALA A 201 1.34 14.91 6.36
CA ALA A 201 2.64 14.44 6.83
C ALA A 201 2.79 12.91 6.78
N ASP A 202 1.71 12.17 6.93
CA ASP A 202 1.74 10.73 7.16
C ASP A 202 1.50 9.87 5.90
N ASP A 203 1.40 10.49 4.70
CA ASP A 203 1.37 9.76 3.44
C ASP A 203 2.41 10.24 2.42
N MET A 204 2.74 9.37 1.48
CA MET A 204 3.73 9.63 0.45
C MET A 204 3.28 10.75 -0.50
N GLN A 205 1.97 10.86 -0.77
CA GLN A 205 1.40 11.87 -1.65
C GLN A 205 1.66 13.28 -1.10
N GLY A 206 1.39 13.49 0.20
CA GLY A 206 1.62 14.79 0.84
C GLY A 206 3.08 15.22 0.81
N GLN A 207 3.99 14.29 1.10
CA GLN A 207 5.43 14.53 1.03
C GLN A 207 5.89 14.87 -0.39
N ASN A 208 5.39 14.16 -1.40
CA ASN A 208 5.77 14.40 -2.79
C ASN A 208 5.17 15.70 -3.32
N ARG A 209 3.93 16.06 -2.98
CA ARG A 209 3.33 17.36 -3.34
C ARG A 209 4.12 18.51 -2.71
N HIS A 210 4.55 18.37 -1.45
CA HIS A 210 5.43 19.34 -0.81
C HIS A 210 6.80 19.44 -1.51
N LYS A 211 7.42 18.32 -1.93
CA LYS A 211 8.67 18.37 -2.71
C LYS A 211 8.49 19.18 -4.00
N GLY A 212 7.37 18.97 -4.68
CA GLY A 212 7.03 19.74 -5.88
C GLY A 212 6.87 21.23 -5.61
N TYR A 213 6.16 21.58 -4.52
CA TYR A 213 6.02 22.96 -4.04
C TYR A 213 7.38 23.61 -3.78
N ALA A 214 8.23 22.97 -2.97
CA ALA A 214 9.56 23.51 -2.63
C ALA A 214 10.45 23.66 -3.87
N ARG A 215 10.39 22.72 -4.82
CA ARG A 215 11.10 22.80 -6.09
C ARG A 215 10.66 23.98 -6.94
N ALA A 216 9.36 24.25 -7.04
CA ALA A 216 8.86 25.36 -7.84
C ALA A 216 9.25 26.73 -7.25
N LEU A 217 9.24 26.87 -5.91
CA LEU A 217 9.75 28.07 -5.24
C LEU A 217 11.23 28.28 -5.54
N ALA A 218 12.04 27.22 -5.42
CA ALA A 218 13.49 27.28 -5.67
C ALA A 218 13.80 27.68 -7.12
N GLU A 219 13.11 27.07 -8.12
CA GLU A 219 13.30 27.42 -9.53
C GLU A 219 12.91 28.86 -9.85
N ALA A 220 11.99 29.46 -9.09
CA ALA A 220 11.58 30.86 -9.23
C ALA A 220 12.42 31.83 -8.39
N GLY A 221 13.43 31.36 -7.67
CA GLY A 221 14.25 32.19 -6.78
C GLY A 221 13.51 32.70 -5.55
N ILE A 222 12.39 32.07 -5.16
CA ILE A 222 11.63 32.40 -3.96
C ILE A 222 12.17 31.56 -2.80
N ALA A 223 12.56 32.23 -1.70
CA ALA A 223 13.07 31.55 -0.53
C ALA A 223 12.00 30.64 0.10
N TYR A 224 12.35 29.39 0.38
CA TYR A 224 11.52 28.48 1.13
C TYR A 224 11.47 28.93 2.60
N ASP A 225 10.26 29.10 3.11
CA ASP A 225 10.00 29.51 4.48
C ASP A 225 9.21 28.39 5.20
N PRO A 226 9.83 27.64 6.13
CA PRO A 226 9.15 26.56 6.83
C PRO A 226 7.98 27.03 7.69
N ASP A 227 7.96 28.31 8.14
CA ASP A 227 6.89 28.86 8.93
C ASP A 227 5.60 29.11 8.12
N LYS A 228 5.71 29.10 6.78
CA LYS A 228 4.59 29.12 5.84
C LYS A 228 4.07 27.74 5.45
N VAL A 229 4.60 26.66 6.04
CA VAL A 229 4.19 25.29 5.72
C VAL A 229 3.46 24.66 6.89
N VAL A 230 2.19 24.33 6.67
CA VAL A 230 1.34 23.62 7.63
C VAL A 230 1.35 22.14 7.32
N TRP A 231 1.75 21.34 8.29
CA TRP A 231 1.71 19.89 8.20
C TRP A 231 0.57 19.35 9.07
N PHE A 232 -0.31 18.54 8.48
CA PHE A 232 -1.39 17.87 9.21
C PHE A 232 -1.26 16.35 9.08
N TYR A 233 -1.92 15.64 9.97
CA TYR A 233 -1.99 14.18 10.00
C TYR A 233 -3.43 13.72 9.73
N THR A 234 -3.59 12.42 9.53
CA THR A 234 -4.92 11.80 9.33
C THR A 234 -5.91 12.15 10.44
N GLU A 235 -5.43 12.20 11.69
CA GLU A 235 -6.26 12.38 12.87
C GLU A 235 -6.76 13.82 13.06
N ASP A 236 -5.98 14.81 12.61
CA ASP A 236 -6.26 16.22 12.83
C ASP A 236 -6.65 17.00 11.55
N ARG A 237 -6.85 16.25 10.44
CA ARG A 237 -7.12 16.81 9.10
C ARG A 237 -8.29 17.80 9.03
N ALA A 238 -9.29 17.61 9.90
CA ALA A 238 -10.51 18.44 9.88
C ALA A 238 -10.37 19.77 10.60
N LEU A 239 -9.43 19.89 11.51
CA LEU A 239 -9.33 21.06 12.41
C LEU A 239 -7.98 21.78 12.28
N HIS A 240 -6.88 21.03 12.29
CA HIS A 240 -5.54 21.60 12.35
C HIS A 240 -5.20 22.56 11.19
N PRO A 241 -5.50 22.24 9.90
CA PRO A 241 -5.25 23.18 8.81
C PRO A 241 -6.00 24.51 8.98
N TYR A 242 -7.26 24.45 9.42
CA TYR A 242 -8.09 25.63 9.68
C TYR A 242 -7.51 26.49 10.80
N GLU A 243 -7.26 25.88 11.97
CA GLU A 243 -6.76 26.62 13.16
C GLU A 243 -5.36 27.21 12.91
N LYS A 244 -4.46 26.43 12.29
CA LYS A 244 -3.08 26.86 12.06
C LYS A 244 -3.01 28.01 11.06
N LEU A 245 -3.78 27.96 9.97
CA LEU A 245 -3.84 29.08 9.03
C LEU A 245 -4.49 30.32 9.64
N GLY A 246 -5.57 30.17 10.40
CA GLY A 246 -6.16 31.27 11.14
C GLY A 246 -5.16 31.96 12.10
N GLN A 247 -4.35 31.13 12.79
CA GLN A 247 -3.28 31.67 13.65
C GLN A 247 -2.21 32.39 12.84
N MET A 248 -1.76 31.85 11.69
CA MET A 248 -0.78 32.54 10.83
C MET A 248 -1.28 33.90 10.37
N VAL A 249 -2.57 34.01 10.00
CA VAL A 249 -3.18 35.30 9.65
C VAL A 249 -3.20 36.25 10.83
N ALA A 250 -3.60 35.80 12.03
CA ALA A 250 -3.63 36.57 13.24
C ALA A 250 -2.23 37.08 13.67
N ASP A 251 -1.21 36.27 13.42
CA ASP A 251 0.20 36.60 13.70
C ASP A 251 0.82 37.51 12.62
N GLY A 252 0.05 37.88 11.58
CA GLY A 252 0.50 38.77 10.52
C GLY A 252 1.46 38.13 9.52
N VAL A 253 1.45 36.80 9.38
CA VAL A 253 2.25 36.10 8.36
C VAL A 253 1.75 36.50 6.98
N LEU A 254 2.62 37.12 6.18
CA LEU A 254 2.27 37.55 4.84
C LEU A 254 2.12 36.33 3.93
N MET A 255 0.94 36.16 3.33
CA MET A 255 0.65 35.17 2.29
C MET A 255 -0.30 35.77 1.25
N ASP A 256 -0.01 35.49 -0.01
CA ASP A 256 -0.80 35.93 -1.18
C ASP A 256 -1.32 34.75 -2.02
N GLY A 257 -0.94 33.52 -1.65
CA GLY A 257 -1.41 32.28 -2.26
C GLY A 257 -1.18 31.09 -1.34
N VAL A 258 -1.99 30.04 -1.48
CA VAL A 258 -1.86 28.80 -0.69
C VAL A 258 -1.95 27.58 -1.60
N VAL A 259 -0.96 26.70 -1.53
CA VAL A 259 -0.98 25.38 -2.15
C VAL A 259 -1.48 24.35 -1.17
N CYS A 260 -2.59 23.70 -1.48
CA CYS A 260 -3.24 22.75 -0.59
C CYS A 260 -2.99 21.31 -1.04
N TYR A 261 -2.92 20.40 -0.07
CA TYR A 261 -2.80 18.96 -0.31
C TYR A 261 -3.86 18.42 -1.30
N ASN A 262 -5.13 18.81 -1.11
CA ASN A 262 -6.24 18.49 -1.99
C ASN A 262 -7.39 19.51 -1.84
N ASP A 263 -8.48 19.31 -2.60
CA ASP A 263 -9.62 20.23 -2.59
C ASP A 263 -10.34 20.28 -1.24
N GLN A 264 -10.41 19.16 -0.49
CA GLN A 264 -11.02 19.15 0.85
C GLN A 264 -10.26 20.09 1.80
N ILE A 265 -8.93 20.04 1.76
CA ILE A 265 -8.08 20.96 2.55
C ILE A 265 -8.21 22.39 2.03
N ALA A 266 -8.34 22.58 0.70
CA ALA A 266 -8.56 23.91 0.14
C ALA A 266 -9.87 24.55 0.66
N PHE A 267 -10.94 23.79 0.82
CA PHE A 267 -12.18 24.30 1.44
C PHE A 267 -11.98 24.72 2.89
N GLU A 268 -11.24 23.95 3.70
CA GLU A 268 -10.92 24.33 5.08
C GLU A 268 -10.06 25.59 5.15
N VAL A 269 -9.10 25.73 4.23
CA VAL A 269 -8.27 26.93 4.07
C VAL A 269 -9.12 28.15 3.72
N ILE A 270 -10.02 28.04 2.73
CA ILE A 270 -10.92 29.13 2.34
C ILE A 270 -11.78 29.57 3.54
N ARG A 271 -12.33 28.62 4.30
CA ARG A 271 -13.09 28.93 5.53
C ARG A 271 -12.25 29.67 6.56
N ALA A 272 -10.99 29.26 6.75
CA ALA A 272 -10.09 29.92 7.71
C ALA A 272 -9.74 31.37 7.31
N LEU A 273 -9.68 31.65 6.01
CA LEU A 273 -9.32 32.97 5.49
C LEU A 273 -10.53 33.94 5.35
N GLN A 274 -11.76 33.43 5.47
CA GLN A 274 -12.99 34.23 5.41
C GLN A 274 -13.46 34.75 6.77
N HIS A 275 -12.87 34.31 7.86
CA HIS A 275 -13.15 34.72 9.24
C HIS A 275 -11.98 35.48 9.85
#